data_2fd89d0c1704c88eccc8047275182d0a
#
_entry.id   2fd89d0c1704c88eccc8047275182d0a
#
_cell.length_a   1.000
_cell.length_b   1.000
_cell.length_c   1.000
_cell.angle_alpha   90.00
_cell.angle_beta   90.00
_cell.angle_gamma   90.00
#
_symmetry.space_group_name_H-M   'P 1'
#
loop_
_entity.id
_entity.type
_entity.pdbx_description
1 polymer ?
#
loop_
_entity_poly.entity_id
_entity_poly.type
_entity_poly.pdbx_seq_one_letter_code
_entity_poly.pdbx_strand_id
1 'polypeptide(L)'
;MSTGMYEGAIQDLIDALGRLPGIGPKSAQRIAFHILQSDSEIAASLVEAVRTVKERVKFCTQCGNVSEETECRICRDPRRDGTKICVVEESKDVIAIERTREFRGKYHVLGGAISPIDGIGPDQLRIRELMQRLADSTITEIILATDPNLEGEATATYLARLIKPMGINVSRLASGLPVGGDLEYADEVTLGRAFEGRTNL
;
A
#
# COMPACT_ATOMS: atom_id res chain seq x y z
N MET A 1 -16.09 29.63 -2.67
CA MET A 1 -16.42 30.22 -1.37
C MET A 1 -17.38 29.26 -0.70
N SER A 2 -16.92 28.54 0.31
CA SER A 2 -17.77 27.62 1.08
C SER A 2 -18.74 28.47 1.90
N THR A 3 -20.03 28.37 1.62
CA THR A 3 -21.08 28.88 2.49
C THR A 3 -21.18 27.96 3.70
N GLY A 4 -20.17 28.06 4.58
CA GLY A 4 -20.16 27.33 5.83
C GLY A 4 -21.37 27.68 6.66
N MET A 5 -21.98 26.67 7.30
CA MET A 5 -23.14 26.83 8.16
C MET A 5 -22.75 27.36 9.56
N TYR A 6 -21.45 27.36 9.85
CA TYR A 6 -20.86 27.82 11.10
C TYR A 6 -19.80 28.89 10.83
N GLU A 7 -19.42 29.63 11.85
CA GLU A 7 -18.41 30.70 11.76
C GLU A 7 -17.18 30.38 12.62
N GLY A 8 -16.02 30.93 12.23
CA GLY A 8 -14.78 30.86 13.01
C GLY A 8 -14.20 29.47 13.11
N ALA A 9 -13.50 29.19 14.20
CA ALA A 9 -12.66 28.00 14.40
C ALA A 9 -13.36 26.66 14.20
N ILE A 10 -14.67 26.58 14.46
CA ILE A 10 -15.40 25.33 14.25
C ILE A 10 -15.58 25.03 12.75
N GLN A 11 -15.83 26.07 11.94
CA GLN A 11 -15.91 25.90 10.49
C GLN A 11 -14.53 25.54 9.90
N ASP A 12 -13.46 26.17 10.39
CA ASP A 12 -12.08 25.86 9.96
C ASP A 12 -11.73 24.40 10.23
N LEU A 13 -12.14 23.87 11.39
CA LEU A 13 -11.91 22.46 11.72
C LEU A 13 -12.73 21.52 10.81
N ILE A 14 -14.00 21.85 10.53
CA ILE A 14 -14.84 21.07 9.61
C ILE A 14 -14.23 21.04 8.23
N ASP A 15 -13.78 22.20 7.72
CA ASP A 15 -13.15 22.30 6.40
C ASP A 15 -11.82 21.54 6.33
N ALA A 16 -11.01 21.58 7.38
CA ALA A 16 -9.77 20.83 7.47
C ALA A 16 -10.01 19.31 7.45
N LEU A 17 -10.99 18.83 8.21
CA LEU A 17 -11.37 17.42 8.25
C LEU A 17 -11.99 16.97 6.91
N GLY A 18 -12.79 17.84 6.28
CA GLY A 18 -13.42 17.54 4.98
C GLY A 18 -12.45 17.44 3.80
N ARG A 19 -11.18 17.88 3.96
CA ARG A 19 -10.11 17.68 2.98
C ARG A 19 -9.46 16.28 3.06
N LEU A 20 -9.76 15.53 4.12
CA LEU A 20 -9.21 14.19 4.27
C LEU A 20 -9.97 13.20 3.38
N PRO A 21 -9.27 12.27 2.70
CA PRO A 21 -9.90 11.30 1.82
C PRO A 21 -10.89 10.42 2.61
N GLY A 22 -12.08 10.20 2.03
CA GLY A 22 -13.13 9.42 2.66
C GLY A 22 -13.96 10.15 3.72
N ILE A 23 -13.62 11.40 4.06
CA ILE A 23 -14.40 12.21 5.01
C ILE A 23 -15.28 13.19 4.25
N GLY A 24 -16.56 12.84 4.13
CA GLY A 24 -17.56 13.75 3.54
C GLY A 24 -18.02 14.83 4.54
N PRO A 25 -18.80 15.85 4.08
CA PRO A 25 -19.20 17.00 4.89
C PRO A 25 -19.92 16.62 6.20
N LYS A 26 -20.82 15.64 6.18
CA LYS A 26 -21.54 15.16 7.38
C LYS A 26 -20.60 14.52 8.40
N SER A 27 -19.61 13.74 7.92
CA SER A 27 -18.61 13.10 8.78
C SER A 27 -17.65 14.12 9.38
N ALA A 28 -17.17 15.09 8.57
CA ALA A 28 -16.34 16.19 9.05
C ALA A 28 -17.01 16.98 10.16
N GLN A 29 -18.27 17.37 9.97
CA GLN A 29 -19.07 18.06 10.99
C GLN A 29 -19.20 17.21 12.27
N ARG A 30 -19.58 15.94 12.15
CA ARG A 30 -19.72 15.04 13.31
C ARG A 30 -18.43 14.88 14.10
N ILE A 31 -17.28 14.74 13.40
CA ILE A 31 -15.96 14.63 14.04
C ILE A 31 -15.61 15.95 14.74
N ALA A 32 -15.81 17.10 14.09
CA ALA A 32 -15.50 18.41 14.66
C ALA A 32 -16.30 18.67 15.96
N PHE A 33 -17.60 18.36 15.96
CA PHE A 33 -18.41 18.51 17.17
C PHE A 33 -18.05 17.51 18.26
N HIS A 34 -17.65 16.29 17.90
CA HIS A 34 -17.13 15.33 18.88
C HIS A 34 -15.86 15.87 19.55
N ILE A 35 -14.93 16.42 18.78
CA ILE A 35 -13.69 17.02 19.32
C ILE A 35 -14.03 18.24 20.22
N LEU A 36 -14.97 19.07 19.83
CA LEU A 36 -15.40 20.24 20.62
C LEU A 36 -16.00 19.84 21.97
N GLN A 37 -16.72 18.72 22.02
CA GLN A 37 -17.39 18.23 23.23
C GLN A 37 -16.50 17.27 24.06
N SER A 38 -15.40 16.82 23.52
CA SER A 38 -14.45 15.93 24.21
C SER A 38 -13.56 16.72 25.17
N ASP A 39 -12.97 16.00 26.12
CA ASP A 39 -11.93 16.56 26.99
C ASP A 39 -10.77 17.10 26.16
N SER A 40 -10.19 18.22 26.63
CA SER A 40 -9.08 18.88 25.94
C SER A 40 -7.86 17.96 25.73
N GLU A 41 -7.68 16.96 26.59
CA GLU A 41 -6.61 15.96 26.46
C GLU A 41 -6.74 15.08 25.21
N ILE A 42 -7.97 14.75 24.81
CA ILE A 42 -8.24 13.95 23.59
C ILE A 42 -7.83 14.75 22.35
N ALA A 43 -8.22 16.02 22.30
CA ALA A 43 -7.85 16.91 21.20
C ALA A 43 -6.34 17.13 21.15
N ALA A 44 -5.70 17.37 22.29
CA ALA A 44 -4.26 17.54 22.39
C ALA A 44 -3.48 16.28 21.94
N SER A 45 -3.94 15.11 22.36
CA SER A 45 -3.36 13.82 21.97
C SER A 45 -3.43 13.60 20.46
N LEU A 46 -4.55 13.93 19.81
CA LEU A 46 -4.71 13.82 18.36
C LEU A 46 -3.74 14.76 17.62
N VAL A 47 -3.67 16.02 18.04
CA VAL A 47 -2.74 17.00 17.45
C VAL A 47 -1.30 16.53 17.58
N GLU A 48 -0.91 16.04 18.75
CA GLU A 48 0.44 15.53 18.99
C GLU A 48 0.74 14.29 18.15
N ALA A 49 -0.21 13.35 18.02
CA ALA A 49 -0.04 12.17 17.18
C ALA A 49 0.19 12.54 15.70
N VAL A 50 -0.60 13.49 15.17
CA VAL A 50 -0.44 13.98 13.78
C VAL A 50 0.92 14.64 13.59
N ARG A 51 1.33 15.49 14.53
CA ARG A 51 2.65 16.14 14.50
C ARG A 51 3.78 15.12 14.52
N THR A 52 3.73 14.19 15.46
CA THR A 52 4.76 13.15 15.64
C THR A 52 4.91 12.30 14.38
N VAL A 53 3.81 11.89 13.74
CA VAL A 53 3.87 11.14 12.47
C VAL A 53 4.59 11.96 11.39
N LYS A 54 4.26 13.25 11.25
CA LYS A 54 4.87 14.11 10.22
C LYS A 54 6.35 14.37 10.47
N GLU A 55 6.77 14.42 11.72
CA GLU A 55 8.17 14.69 12.10
C GLU A 55 9.05 13.43 12.08
N ARG A 56 8.54 12.30 12.53
CA ARG A 56 9.34 11.08 12.76
C ARG A 56 9.22 10.03 11.70
N VAL A 57 8.04 9.87 11.10
CA VAL A 57 7.82 8.80 10.13
C VAL A 57 8.36 9.21 8.76
N LYS A 58 9.22 8.37 8.21
CA LYS A 58 9.87 8.50 6.90
C LYS A 58 9.65 7.22 6.10
N PHE A 59 10.12 7.23 4.87
CA PHE A 59 10.18 6.01 4.07
C PHE A 59 11.54 5.35 4.22
N CYS A 60 11.53 4.04 4.45
CA CYS A 60 12.72 3.20 4.48
C CYS A 60 13.55 3.42 3.22
N THR A 61 14.82 3.73 3.36
CA THR A 61 15.73 4.01 2.23
C THR A 61 15.93 2.79 1.34
N GLN A 62 15.80 1.58 1.89
CA GLN A 62 15.98 0.35 1.15
C GLN A 62 14.71 -0.10 0.41
N CYS A 63 13.56 -0.09 1.08
CA CYS A 63 12.35 -0.72 0.53
C CYS A 63 11.15 0.21 0.34
N GLY A 64 11.20 1.47 0.77
CA GLY A 64 10.09 2.40 0.65
C GLY A 64 8.94 2.22 1.66
N ASN A 65 9.01 1.22 2.56
CA ASN A 65 8.02 1.06 3.62
C ASN A 65 8.13 2.17 4.67
N VAL A 66 7.06 2.44 5.40
CA VAL A 66 7.07 3.41 6.51
C VAL A 66 8.01 2.97 7.63
N SER A 67 8.77 3.93 8.20
CA SER A 67 9.75 3.67 9.26
C SER A 67 10.06 4.97 10.02
N GLU A 68 10.36 4.89 11.29
CA GLU A 68 10.99 5.99 12.06
C GLU A 68 12.52 5.98 11.92
N GLU A 69 13.09 4.85 11.53
CA GLU A 69 14.51 4.65 11.30
C GLU A 69 14.86 4.74 9.81
N THR A 70 16.14 4.86 9.48
CA THR A 70 16.65 4.86 8.10
C THR A 70 16.20 3.62 7.33
N GLU A 71 16.27 2.44 7.97
CA GLU A 71 15.75 1.18 7.46
C GLU A 71 14.65 0.63 8.37
N CYS A 72 13.57 0.13 7.77
CA CYS A 72 12.47 -0.45 8.53
C CYS A 72 12.87 -1.78 9.20
N ARG A 73 12.09 -2.19 10.19
CA ARG A 73 12.32 -3.43 10.96
C ARG A 73 12.47 -4.67 10.08
N ILE A 74 11.76 -4.71 8.94
CA ILE A 74 11.81 -5.84 8.00
C ILE A 74 13.15 -5.88 7.27
N CYS A 75 13.66 -4.73 6.81
CA CYS A 75 14.96 -4.65 6.15
C CYS A 75 16.12 -4.97 7.10
N ARG A 76 16.01 -4.59 8.36
CA ARG A 76 17.04 -4.87 9.39
C ARG A 76 17.02 -6.28 9.96
N ASP A 77 15.94 -7.07 9.75
CA ASP A 77 15.86 -8.42 10.31
C ASP A 77 16.72 -9.41 9.50
N PRO A 78 17.84 -9.92 10.09
CA PRO A 78 18.76 -10.83 9.40
C PRO A 78 18.18 -12.24 9.19
N ARG A 79 17.07 -12.57 9.86
CA ARG A 79 16.43 -13.89 9.74
C ARG A 79 15.59 -14.00 8.47
N ARG A 80 15.39 -12.89 7.75
CA ARG A 80 14.60 -12.86 6.53
C ARG A 80 15.44 -13.26 5.32
N ASP A 81 14.81 -14.00 4.44
CA ASP A 81 15.40 -14.41 3.17
C ASP A 81 15.64 -13.19 2.27
N GLY A 82 16.88 -12.75 2.16
CA GLY A 82 17.28 -11.63 1.32
C GLY A 82 17.24 -11.91 -0.19
N THR A 83 17.10 -13.19 -0.58
CA THR A 83 17.08 -13.58 -1.99
C THR A 83 15.71 -13.37 -2.66
N LYS A 84 14.67 -13.08 -1.87
CA LYS A 84 13.28 -12.91 -2.33
C LYS A 84 12.75 -11.52 -1.98
N ILE A 85 12.19 -10.83 -2.96
CA ILE A 85 11.55 -9.54 -2.76
C ILE A 85 10.08 -9.62 -3.20
N CYS A 86 9.18 -9.28 -2.29
CA CYS A 86 7.77 -9.07 -2.59
C CYS A 86 7.55 -7.59 -2.89
N VAL A 87 7.09 -7.28 -4.09
CA VAL A 87 6.81 -5.93 -4.57
C VAL A 87 5.34 -5.63 -4.37
N VAL A 88 5.05 -4.55 -3.65
CA VAL A 88 3.68 -4.10 -3.31
C VAL A 88 3.49 -2.64 -3.70
N GLU A 89 2.26 -2.20 -3.80
CA GLU A 89 1.93 -0.81 -4.14
C GLU A 89 2.15 0.12 -2.96
N GLU A 90 1.62 -0.22 -1.77
CA GLU A 90 1.65 0.64 -0.59
C GLU A 90 2.13 -0.09 0.68
N SER A 91 2.51 0.69 1.70
CA SER A 91 2.95 0.14 2.99
C SER A 91 1.86 -0.66 3.73
N LYS A 92 0.57 -0.37 3.48
CA LYS A 92 -0.56 -1.13 4.03
C LYS A 92 -0.57 -2.58 3.55
N ASP A 93 -0.13 -2.83 2.31
CA ASP A 93 -0.10 -4.15 1.70
C ASP A 93 0.95 -5.04 2.36
N VAL A 94 2.09 -4.45 2.75
CA VAL A 94 3.10 -5.15 3.56
C VAL A 94 2.48 -5.70 4.84
N ILE A 95 1.64 -4.90 5.51
CA ILE A 95 0.98 -5.32 6.75
C ILE A 95 0.00 -6.46 6.49
N ALA A 96 -0.74 -6.40 5.37
CA ALA A 96 -1.70 -7.45 4.99
C ALA A 96 -0.98 -8.79 4.77
N ILE A 97 0.14 -8.78 4.02
CA ILE A 97 0.93 -9.99 3.76
C ILE A 97 1.61 -10.50 5.04
N GLU A 98 2.18 -9.62 5.87
CA GLU A 98 2.84 -10.01 7.13
C GLU A 98 1.88 -10.70 8.12
N ARG A 99 0.59 -10.34 8.11
CA ARG A 99 -0.43 -11.00 8.94
C ARG A 99 -0.61 -12.48 8.61
N THR A 100 -0.35 -12.88 7.38
CA THR A 100 -0.44 -14.30 6.97
C THR A 100 0.67 -15.14 7.60
N ARG A 101 1.83 -14.54 7.88
CA ARG A 101 3.06 -15.20 8.36
C ARG A 101 3.69 -16.19 7.37
N GLU A 102 3.21 -16.24 6.13
CA GLU A 102 3.68 -17.15 5.10
C GLU A 102 4.94 -16.63 4.38
N PHE A 103 5.06 -15.32 4.23
CA PHE A 103 6.21 -14.74 3.53
C PHE A 103 7.32 -14.33 4.51
N ARG A 104 8.54 -14.81 4.24
CA ARG A 104 9.73 -14.53 5.06
C ARG A 104 10.84 -13.79 4.32
N GLY A 105 10.56 -13.29 3.13
CA GLY A 105 11.49 -12.47 2.34
C GLY A 105 11.48 -11.00 2.73
N LYS A 106 12.05 -10.17 1.86
CA LYS A 106 12.08 -8.72 1.95
C LYS A 106 10.97 -8.10 1.08
N TYR A 107 10.68 -6.83 1.27
CA TYR A 107 9.67 -6.12 0.48
C TYR A 107 10.28 -4.99 -0.33
N HIS A 108 9.51 -4.54 -1.32
CA HIS A 108 9.71 -3.26 -2.00
C HIS A 108 8.35 -2.59 -2.21
N VAL A 109 8.20 -1.37 -1.71
CA VAL A 109 6.99 -0.56 -1.82
C VAL A 109 7.17 0.44 -2.94
N LEU A 110 6.30 0.37 -3.96
CA LEU A 110 6.37 1.23 -5.14
C LEU A 110 5.93 2.66 -4.87
N GLY A 111 5.00 2.85 -3.92
CA GLY A 111 4.37 4.14 -3.63
C GLY A 111 3.09 4.38 -4.44
N GLY A 112 2.56 3.36 -5.10
CA GLY A 112 1.34 3.37 -5.91
C GLY A 112 1.40 2.39 -7.08
N ALA A 113 0.51 2.58 -8.05
CA ALA A 113 0.43 1.83 -9.30
C ALA A 113 0.53 2.78 -10.51
N ILE A 114 0.89 2.24 -11.68
CA ILE A 114 0.85 2.98 -12.94
C ILE A 114 -0.63 3.24 -13.28
N SER A 115 -1.01 4.52 -13.33
CA SER A 115 -2.37 4.97 -13.64
C SER A 115 -2.32 6.12 -14.65
N PRO A 116 -2.50 5.86 -15.94
CA PRO A 116 -2.53 6.92 -16.95
C PRO A 116 -3.67 7.93 -16.73
N ILE A 117 -4.79 7.47 -16.15
CA ILE A 117 -5.95 8.33 -15.86
C ILE A 117 -5.61 9.36 -14.80
N ASP A 118 -4.85 8.96 -13.78
CA ASP A 118 -4.39 9.85 -12.70
C ASP A 118 -3.06 10.54 -13.03
N GLY A 119 -2.51 10.32 -14.23
CA GLY A 119 -1.24 10.87 -14.67
C GLY A 119 -0.03 10.26 -13.96
N ILE A 120 -0.16 9.07 -13.36
CA ILE A 120 0.92 8.39 -12.65
C ILE A 120 1.67 7.47 -13.62
N GLY A 121 2.88 7.89 -14.00
CA GLY A 121 3.81 7.11 -14.80
C GLY A 121 4.83 6.32 -13.97
N PRO A 122 5.62 5.45 -14.64
CA PRO A 122 6.66 4.66 -13.97
C PRO A 122 7.69 5.50 -13.21
N ASP A 123 7.98 6.72 -13.68
CA ASP A 123 8.98 7.62 -13.10
C ASP A 123 8.53 8.24 -11.76
N GLN A 124 7.24 8.18 -11.47
CA GLN A 124 6.67 8.66 -10.21
C GLN A 124 6.63 7.57 -9.13
N LEU A 125 6.93 6.33 -9.53
CA LEU A 125 7.00 5.16 -8.66
C LEU A 125 8.46 4.81 -8.34
N ARG A 126 8.69 4.08 -7.25
CA ARG A 126 10.02 3.64 -6.80
C ARG A 126 10.57 2.46 -7.63
N ILE A 127 10.32 2.47 -8.94
CA ILE A 127 10.77 1.41 -9.85
C ILE A 127 12.28 1.48 -10.06
N ARG A 128 12.85 2.70 -10.14
CA ARG A 128 14.29 2.87 -10.27
C ARG A 128 15.04 2.27 -9.08
N GLU A 129 14.57 2.51 -7.87
CA GLU A 129 15.16 1.96 -6.65
C GLU A 129 15.03 0.44 -6.60
N LEU A 130 13.91 -0.12 -7.10
CA LEU A 130 13.78 -1.57 -7.26
C LEU A 130 14.87 -2.09 -8.19
N MET A 131 15.02 -1.52 -9.39
CA MET A 131 16.01 -1.95 -10.37
C MET A 131 17.46 -1.84 -9.83
N GLN A 132 17.76 -0.80 -9.03
CA GLN A 132 19.05 -0.69 -8.35
C GLN A 132 19.29 -1.83 -7.35
N ARG A 133 18.26 -2.25 -6.60
CA ARG A 133 18.36 -3.41 -5.69
C ARG A 133 18.59 -4.71 -6.43
N LEU A 134 18.03 -4.86 -7.65
CA LEU A 134 18.16 -6.06 -8.46
C LEU A 134 19.54 -6.19 -9.13
N ALA A 135 20.38 -5.17 -9.05
CA ALA A 135 21.79 -5.29 -9.42
C ALA A 135 22.58 -6.22 -8.47
N ASP A 136 22.04 -6.50 -7.28
CA ASP A 136 22.57 -7.51 -6.37
C ASP A 136 22.25 -8.91 -6.90
N SER A 137 23.28 -9.65 -7.30
CA SER A 137 23.16 -10.99 -7.86
C SER A 137 22.65 -12.07 -6.90
N THR A 138 22.46 -11.73 -5.62
CA THR A 138 21.90 -12.65 -4.62
C THR A 138 20.38 -12.77 -4.74
N ILE A 139 19.68 -11.83 -5.40
CA ILE A 139 18.23 -11.84 -5.55
C ILE A 139 17.84 -12.82 -6.66
N THR A 140 17.07 -13.84 -6.30
CA THR A 140 16.67 -14.93 -7.19
C THR A 140 15.19 -14.90 -7.56
N GLU A 141 14.35 -14.25 -6.74
CA GLU A 141 12.90 -14.20 -6.97
C GLU A 141 12.30 -12.83 -6.65
N ILE A 142 11.46 -12.36 -7.56
CA ILE A 142 10.57 -11.23 -7.38
C ILE A 142 9.13 -11.73 -7.41
N ILE A 143 8.38 -11.44 -6.33
CA ILE A 143 6.96 -11.73 -6.24
C ILE A 143 6.21 -10.43 -6.44
N LEU A 144 5.45 -10.33 -7.53
CA LEU A 144 4.62 -9.16 -7.81
C LEU A 144 3.28 -9.32 -7.08
N ALA A 145 3.08 -8.49 -6.06
CA ALA A 145 1.89 -8.47 -5.21
C ALA A 145 1.18 -7.11 -5.29
N THR A 146 1.02 -6.63 -6.52
CA THR A 146 0.17 -5.47 -6.83
C THR A 146 -1.30 -5.85 -6.72
N ASP A 147 -2.17 -4.85 -6.57
CA ASP A 147 -3.60 -5.07 -6.47
C ASP A 147 -4.16 -5.79 -7.70
N PRO A 148 -5.16 -6.67 -7.56
CA PRO A 148 -5.75 -7.42 -8.67
C PRO A 148 -6.78 -6.57 -9.47
N ASN A 149 -6.45 -5.30 -9.71
CA ASN A 149 -7.20 -4.35 -10.53
C ASN A 149 -6.44 -4.01 -11.83
N LEU A 150 -6.99 -3.15 -12.67
CA LEU A 150 -6.41 -2.80 -13.97
C LEU A 150 -5.03 -2.15 -13.84
N GLU A 151 -4.87 -1.23 -12.91
CA GLU A 151 -3.64 -0.49 -12.65
C GLU A 151 -2.55 -1.41 -12.10
N GLY A 152 -2.90 -2.27 -11.14
CA GLY A 152 -1.97 -3.25 -10.58
C GLY A 152 -1.54 -4.31 -11.58
N GLU A 153 -2.44 -4.77 -12.47
CA GLU A 153 -2.12 -5.66 -13.60
C GLU A 153 -1.15 -5.01 -14.59
N ALA A 154 -1.41 -3.76 -14.96
CA ALA A 154 -0.53 -2.99 -15.84
C ALA A 154 0.86 -2.81 -15.23
N THR A 155 0.89 -2.48 -13.93
CA THR A 155 2.13 -2.31 -13.16
C THR A 155 2.92 -3.61 -13.08
N ALA A 156 2.27 -4.73 -12.75
CA ALA A 156 2.91 -6.05 -12.72
C ALA A 156 3.49 -6.44 -14.08
N THR A 157 2.72 -6.23 -15.15
CA THR A 157 3.15 -6.53 -16.51
C THR A 157 4.37 -5.70 -16.91
N TYR A 158 4.36 -4.40 -16.58
CA TYR A 158 5.47 -3.49 -16.83
C TYR A 158 6.73 -3.97 -16.10
N LEU A 159 6.65 -4.26 -14.80
CA LEU A 159 7.76 -4.75 -13.98
C LEU A 159 8.28 -6.10 -14.48
N ALA A 160 7.41 -7.02 -14.83
CA ALA A 160 7.82 -8.32 -15.35
C ALA A 160 8.63 -8.20 -16.65
N ARG A 161 8.28 -7.26 -17.55
CA ARG A 161 9.05 -6.99 -18.77
C ARG A 161 10.44 -6.43 -18.50
N LEU A 162 10.60 -5.63 -17.43
CA LEU A 162 11.90 -5.09 -17.05
C LEU A 162 12.79 -6.14 -16.36
N ILE A 163 12.19 -7.00 -15.52
CA ILE A 163 12.95 -7.88 -14.62
C ILE A 163 13.30 -9.22 -15.26
N LYS A 164 12.39 -9.83 -16.05
CA LYS A 164 12.64 -11.13 -16.70
C LYS A 164 13.93 -11.21 -17.50
N PRO A 165 14.32 -10.18 -18.28
CA PRO A 165 15.59 -10.21 -19.02
C PRO A 165 16.84 -10.28 -18.15
N MET A 166 16.74 -9.97 -16.84
CA MET A 166 17.83 -10.06 -15.87
C MET A 166 18.07 -11.51 -15.38
N GLY A 167 17.25 -12.47 -15.81
CA GLY A 167 17.37 -13.87 -15.38
C GLY A 167 16.80 -14.14 -13.98
N ILE A 168 16.08 -13.18 -13.39
CA ILE A 168 15.46 -13.31 -12.09
C ILE A 168 14.08 -13.97 -12.27
N ASN A 169 13.73 -14.91 -11.40
CA ASN A 169 12.40 -15.51 -11.39
C ASN A 169 11.34 -14.46 -11.00
N VAL A 170 10.31 -14.30 -11.82
CA VAL A 170 9.21 -13.38 -11.55
C VAL A 170 7.94 -14.20 -11.39
N SER A 171 7.40 -14.19 -10.18
CA SER A 171 6.14 -14.82 -9.80
C SER A 171 5.09 -13.76 -9.42
N ARG A 172 3.85 -14.21 -9.30
CA ARG A 172 2.71 -13.40 -8.91
C ARG A 172 1.87 -14.14 -7.88
N LEU A 173 1.16 -13.40 -7.03
CA LEU A 173 0.19 -14.00 -6.13
C LEU A 173 -0.90 -14.71 -6.94
N ALA A 174 -1.28 -15.90 -6.49
CA ALA A 174 -2.38 -16.65 -7.10
C ALA A 174 -3.68 -15.86 -7.00
N SER A 175 -4.44 -15.86 -8.10
CA SER A 175 -5.80 -15.32 -8.13
C SER A 175 -6.78 -16.48 -8.12
N GLY A 176 -7.89 -16.34 -7.38
CA GLY A 176 -8.88 -17.40 -7.34
C GLY A 176 -10.03 -17.14 -6.38
N LEU A 177 -10.80 -18.18 -6.12
CA LEU A 177 -11.97 -18.12 -5.26
C LEU A 177 -11.57 -17.88 -3.80
N PRO A 178 -12.32 -17.02 -3.08
CA PRO A 178 -12.09 -16.82 -1.66
C PRO A 178 -12.46 -18.09 -0.87
N VAL A 179 -11.66 -18.42 0.13
CA VAL A 179 -11.93 -19.56 1.02
C VAL A 179 -13.20 -19.30 1.83
N GLY A 180 -14.13 -20.27 1.84
CA GLY A 180 -15.40 -20.18 2.57
C GLY A 180 -16.53 -19.49 1.81
N GLY A 181 -16.32 -19.11 0.54
CA GLY A 181 -17.38 -18.61 -0.34
C GLY A 181 -18.04 -19.72 -1.15
N ASP A 182 -19.33 -19.57 -1.46
CA ASP A 182 -20.04 -20.45 -2.38
C ASP A 182 -19.73 -20.08 -3.82
N LEU A 183 -19.61 -21.08 -4.70
CA LEU A 183 -19.21 -20.91 -6.08
C LEU A 183 -20.21 -20.06 -6.89
N GLU A 184 -21.50 -20.14 -6.54
CA GLU A 184 -22.57 -19.41 -7.22
C GLU A 184 -22.53 -17.89 -7.03
N TYR A 185 -21.82 -17.40 -5.99
CA TYR A 185 -21.68 -15.95 -5.74
C TYR A 185 -20.39 -15.37 -6.32
N ALA A 186 -19.52 -16.21 -6.90
CA ALA A 186 -18.32 -15.72 -7.56
C ALA A 186 -18.66 -15.10 -8.92
N ASP A 187 -18.10 -13.93 -9.19
CA ASP A 187 -18.24 -13.31 -10.50
C ASP A 187 -17.48 -14.08 -11.59
N GLU A 188 -17.87 -13.87 -12.85
CA GLU A 188 -17.35 -14.59 -14.01
C GLU A 188 -15.82 -14.42 -14.17
N VAL A 189 -15.28 -13.23 -13.85
CA VAL A 189 -13.84 -12.94 -13.97
C VAL A 189 -13.06 -13.73 -12.93
N THR A 190 -13.54 -13.74 -11.69
CA THR A 190 -12.92 -14.50 -10.58
C THR A 190 -12.94 -16.00 -10.86
N LEU A 191 -14.08 -16.53 -11.36
CA LEU A 191 -14.18 -17.93 -11.77
C LEU A 191 -13.23 -18.26 -12.94
N GLY A 192 -13.18 -17.40 -13.96
CA GLY A 192 -12.27 -17.56 -15.09
C GLY A 192 -10.79 -17.66 -14.63
N ARG A 193 -10.37 -16.74 -13.78
CA ARG A 193 -8.99 -16.75 -13.20
C ARG A 193 -8.72 -17.99 -12.36
N ALA A 194 -9.72 -18.47 -11.60
CA ALA A 194 -9.57 -19.70 -10.82
C ALA A 194 -9.39 -20.94 -11.74
N PHE A 195 -10.09 -20.99 -12.88
CA PHE A 195 -9.90 -22.06 -13.88
C PHE A 195 -8.52 -21.99 -14.55
N GLU A 196 -8.04 -20.80 -14.89
CA GLU A 196 -6.69 -20.60 -15.46
C GLU A 196 -5.60 -21.01 -14.47
N GLY A 197 -5.75 -20.60 -13.21
CA GLY A 197 -4.79 -20.86 -12.12
C GLY A 197 -4.95 -22.23 -11.43
N ARG A 198 -5.79 -23.14 -11.93
CA ARG A 198 -6.01 -24.44 -11.31
C ARG A 198 -4.73 -25.25 -11.20
N THR A 199 -4.54 -25.88 -10.05
CA THR A 199 -3.39 -26.76 -9.75
C THR A 199 -3.80 -28.24 -9.78
N ASN A 200 -2.86 -29.10 -10.13
CA ASN A 200 -3.05 -30.55 -10.02
C ASN A 200 -2.99 -30.97 -8.55
N LEU A 201 -3.84 -31.91 -8.16
CA LEU A 201 -3.86 -32.50 -6.81
C LEU A 201 -2.94 -33.72 -6.75
#